data_606f51c598d17bda0fc6149faf6ce7ec
#
_entry.id   606f51c598d17bda0fc6149faf6ce7ec
#
_cell.length_a   1.000
_cell.length_b   1.000
_cell.length_c   1.000
_cell.angle_alpha   90.00
_cell.angle_beta   90.00
_cell.angle_gamma   90.00
#
_symmetry.space_group_name_H-M   'P 1'
#
loop_
_entity.id
_entity.type
_entity.pdbx_description
1 polymer ?
#
loop_
_entity_poly.entity_id
_entity_poly.type
_entity_poly.pdbx_seq_one_letter_code
_entity_poly.pdbx_strand_id
1 'polypeptide(L)'
;MKFDDLVFNKREVLSDFLWKSIGLSCGTSKAVGNFDNGYGVSVIKDSYLANENNNTYELGIIKDGYLLRIEDNKDIHNFILYLGIKHDGSDCLVYGFVTKENINKIMDYLENYKEKQHDNGSN
;
A
#
# COMPACT_ATOMS: atom_id res chain seq x y z
N MET A 1 9.95 0.39 11.47
CA MET A 1 9.96 -0.54 10.32
C MET A 1 10.21 0.22 9.03
N LYS A 2 11.04 -0.32 8.17
CA LYS A 2 11.36 0.29 6.89
C LYS A 2 11.13 -0.73 5.78
N PHE A 3 11.19 -0.26 4.52
CA PHE A 3 10.99 -1.12 3.37
C PHE A 3 11.85 -2.40 3.43
N ASP A 4 13.11 -2.27 3.82
CA ASP A 4 14.02 -3.41 3.84
C ASP A 4 13.65 -4.46 4.91
N ASP A 5 12.76 -4.12 5.84
CA ASP A 5 12.25 -5.07 6.84
C ASP A 5 11.09 -5.90 6.30
N LEU A 6 10.54 -5.54 5.15
CA LEU A 6 9.41 -6.24 4.55
C LEU A 6 9.87 -7.58 3.97
N VAL A 7 9.08 -8.63 4.20
CA VAL A 7 9.34 -9.96 3.67
C VAL A 7 8.35 -10.25 2.56
N PHE A 8 8.87 -10.43 1.35
CA PHE A 8 8.03 -10.70 0.18
C PHE A 8 7.77 -12.19 0.06
N ASN A 9 6.50 -12.54 -0.06
CA ASN A 9 6.06 -13.91 -0.23
C ASN A 9 5.35 -14.06 -1.57
N LYS A 10 5.53 -15.21 -2.21
CA LYS A 10 4.89 -15.50 -3.47
C LYS A 10 3.37 -15.56 -3.28
N ARG A 11 2.64 -14.98 -4.23
CA ARG A 11 1.18 -14.98 -4.17
C ARG A 11 0.61 -16.33 -4.59
N GLU A 12 -0.66 -16.59 -4.21
CA GLU A 12 -1.34 -17.84 -4.46
C GLU A 12 -1.42 -18.21 -5.94
N VAL A 13 -1.13 -19.46 -6.21
CA VAL A 13 -0.96 -20.00 -7.56
C VAL A 13 -2.25 -19.99 -8.38
N LEU A 14 -3.41 -20.13 -7.75
CA LEU A 14 -4.67 -20.18 -8.47
C LEU A 14 -4.94 -18.89 -9.24
N SER A 15 -4.64 -17.75 -8.61
CA SER A 15 -4.76 -16.45 -9.27
C SER A 15 -3.78 -16.34 -10.44
N ASP A 16 -2.56 -16.82 -10.27
CA ASP A 16 -1.54 -16.80 -11.32
C ASP A 16 -1.97 -17.62 -12.52
N PHE A 17 -2.58 -18.78 -12.29
CA PHE A 17 -3.07 -19.62 -13.38
C PHE A 17 -4.12 -18.89 -14.22
N LEU A 18 -5.09 -18.26 -13.58
CA LEU A 18 -6.14 -17.51 -14.28
C LEU A 18 -5.58 -16.35 -15.08
N TRP A 19 -4.67 -15.58 -14.49
CA TRP A 19 -4.06 -14.44 -15.15
C TRP A 19 -3.22 -14.86 -16.35
N LYS A 20 -2.47 -15.94 -16.22
CA LYS A 20 -1.67 -16.49 -17.33
C LYS A 20 -2.54 -16.95 -18.48
N SER A 21 -3.69 -17.55 -18.20
CA SER A 21 -4.57 -18.06 -19.26
C SER A 21 -5.19 -16.96 -20.10
N ILE A 22 -5.26 -15.73 -19.60
CA ILE A 22 -5.76 -14.57 -20.38
C ILE A 22 -4.63 -13.65 -20.84
N GLY A 23 -3.37 -14.09 -20.70
CA GLY A 23 -2.22 -13.33 -21.18
C GLY A 23 -1.82 -12.14 -20.31
N LEU A 24 -2.34 -12.04 -19.09
CA LEU A 24 -1.98 -10.99 -18.16
C LEU A 24 -1.09 -11.54 -17.06
N SER A 25 -0.29 -10.68 -16.44
CA SER A 25 0.50 -11.04 -15.27
C SER A 25 -0.04 -10.32 -14.07
N CYS A 26 -0.24 -11.02 -12.96
CA CYS A 26 -0.50 -10.40 -11.68
C CYS A 26 0.82 -10.24 -10.92
N GLY A 27 0.81 -9.50 -9.84
CA GLY A 27 2.01 -9.35 -9.01
C GLY A 27 2.46 -10.69 -8.46
N THR A 28 3.75 -11.01 -8.61
CA THR A 28 4.30 -12.31 -8.22
C THR A 28 4.63 -12.39 -6.73
N SER A 29 4.86 -11.27 -6.09
CA SER A 29 5.25 -11.24 -4.67
C SER A 29 4.58 -10.10 -3.94
N LYS A 30 4.20 -10.37 -2.69
CA LYS A 30 3.53 -9.41 -1.83
C LYS A 30 4.19 -9.41 -0.46
N ALA A 31 4.39 -8.23 0.10
CA ALA A 31 4.83 -8.06 1.47
C ALA A 31 3.82 -7.21 2.23
N VAL A 32 3.58 -7.57 3.49
CA VAL A 32 2.68 -6.81 4.36
C VAL A 32 3.47 -6.38 5.59
N GLY A 33 3.42 -5.10 5.92
CA GLY A 33 4.00 -4.57 7.14
C GLY A 33 2.91 -3.97 8.00
N ASN A 34 2.81 -4.41 9.25
CA ASN A 34 1.83 -3.91 10.20
C ASN A 34 2.53 -3.17 11.33
N PHE A 35 1.94 -2.05 11.75
CA PHE A 35 2.45 -1.24 12.87
C PHE A 35 1.58 -1.46 14.10
N ASP A 36 2.11 -1.07 15.27
CA ASP A 36 1.43 -1.26 16.54
C ASP A 36 0.10 -0.53 16.64
N ASN A 37 -0.07 0.54 15.84
CA ASN A 37 -1.32 1.31 15.82
C ASN A 37 -2.39 0.69 14.92
N GLY A 38 -2.14 -0.48 14.34
CA GLY A 38 -3.08 -1.17 13.45
C GLY A 38 -2.96 -0.80 11.98
N TYR A 39 -2.30 0.31 11.66
CA TYR A 39 -2.05 0.68 10.26
C TYR A 39 -0.93 -0.16 9.68
N GLY A 40 -0.89 -0.24 8.35
CA GLY A 40 0.15 -0.99 7.69
C GLY A 40 0.16 -0.74 6.19
N VAL A 41 1.05 -1.45 5.52
CA VAL A 41 1.22 -1.36 4.07
C VAL A 41 1.17 -2.75 3.45
N SER A 42 0.64 -2.79 2.22
CA SER A 42 0.69 -3.95 1.34
C SER A 42 1.50 -3.54 0.13
N VAL A 43 2.62 -4.19 -0.12
CA VAL A 43 3.54 -3.84 -1.21
C VAL A 43 3.61 -5.01 -2.18
N ILE A 44 3.39 -4.75 -3.46
CA ILE A 44 3.35 -5.78 -4.49
C ILE A 44 4.39 -5.48 -5.57
N LYS A 45 5.15 -6.51 -5.94
CA LYS A 45 6.10 -6.48 -7.06
C LYS A 45 5.42 -6.99 -8.32
N ASP A 46 5.94 -6.58 -9.46
CA ASP A 46 5.61 -7.17 -10.78
C ASP A 46 4.13 -7.14 -11.14
N SER A 47 3.38 -6.18 -10.59
CA SER A 47 2.02 -5.91 -11.05
C SER A 47 2.04 -4.84 -12.15
N TYR A 48 0.89 -4.63 -12.80
CA TYR A 48 0.80 -3.57 -13.81
C TYR A 48 0.94 -2.16 -13.20
N LEU A 49 0.85 -2.03 -11.87
CA LEU A 49 1.09 -0.78 -11.15
C LEU A 49 2.49 -0.74 -10.53
N ALA A 50 3.38 -1.62 -10.97
CA ALA A 50 4.74 -1.70 -10.46
C ALA A 50 5.70 -2.01 -11.60
N ASN A 51 6.89 -1.43 -11.54
CA ASN A 51 7.94 -1.72 -12.51
C ASN A 51 9.22 -2.02 -11.75
N GLU A 52 9.52 -3.31 -11.60
CA GLU A 52 10.69 -3.75 -10.86
C GLU A 52 12.00 -3.24 -11.45
N ASN A 53 12.07 -3.12 -12.78
CA ASN A 53 13.26 -2.59 -13.45
C ASN A 53 13.56 -1.14 -13.06
N ASN A 54 12.50 -0.38 -12.71
CA ASN A 54 12.64 0.99 -12.24
C ASN A 54 12.55 1.06 -10.71
N ASN A 55 12.59 -0.09 -10.02
CA ASN A 55 12.49 -0.19 -8.56
C ASN A 55 11.24 0.50 -8.02
N THR A 56 10.11 0.25 -8.65
CA THR A 56 8.82 0.76 -8.19
C THR A 56 7.88 -0.38 -7.85
N TYR A 57 6.88 -0.08 -7.04
CA TYR A 57 5.99 -1.07 -6.45
C TYR A 57 4.56 -0.55 -6.42
N GLU A 58 3.61 -1.48 -6.36
CA GLU A 58 2.23 -1.15 -6.06
C GLU A 58 2.07 -1.11 -4.54
N LEU A 59 1.41 -0.07 -4.02
CA LEU A 59 1.26 0.14 -2.58
C LEU A 59 -0.20 0.27 -2.22
N GLY A 60 -0.64 -0.53 -1.25
CA GLY A 60 -1.94 -0.38 -0.60
C GLY A 60 -1.76 -0.01 0.86
N ILE A 61 -2.66 0.82 1.38
CA ILE A 61 -2.65 1.20 2.80
C ILE A 61 -3.74 0.41 3.50
N ILE A 62 -3.37 -0.25 4.58
CA ILE A 62 -4.26 -1.14 5.32
C ILE A 62 -4.40 -0.69 6.77
N LYS A 63 -5.50 -1.12 7.38
CA LYS A 63 -5.68 -1.02 8.83
C LYS A 63 -6.39 -2.28 9.30
N ASP A 64 -5.82 -2.92 10.32
CA ASP A 64 -6.34 -4.16 10.90
C ASP A 64 -6.57 -5.23 9.82
N GLY A 65 -5.69 -5.26 8.81
CA GLY A 65 -5.74 -6.24 7.73
C GLY A 65 -6.64 -5.87 6.55
N TYR A 66 -7.34 -4.74 6.60
CA TYR A 66 -8.26 -4.32 5.55
C TYR A 66 -7.75 -3.10 4.80
N LEU A 67 -7.93 -3.13 3.48
CA LEU A 67 -7.59 -2.00 2.62
C LEU A 67 -8.47 -0.79 2.96
N LEU A 68 -7.85 0.37 3.16
CA LEU A 68 -8.57 1.58 3.54
C LEU A 68 -9.23 2.25 2.35
N ARG A 69 -10.34 2.96 2.62
CA ARG A 69 -11.07 3.75 1.63
C ARG A 69 -10.67 5.22 1.74
N ILE A 70 -10.67 5.92 0.61
CA ILE A 70 -10.29 7.33 0.55
C ILE A 70 -11.20 8.17 1.44
N GLU A 71 -12.52 7.96 1.36
CA GLU A 71 -13.49 8.79 2.08
C GLU A 71 -13.30 8.78 3.59
N ASP A 72 -12.76 7.69 4.13
CA ASP A 72 -12.53 7.54 5.57
C ASP A 72 -11.12 7.93 5.99
N ASN A 73 -10.22 8.21 5.04
CA ASN A 73 -8.80 8.39 5.31
C ASN A 73 -8.17 9.48 4.45
N LYS A 74 -8.86 10.61 4.32
CA LYS A 74 -8.43 11.70 3.45
C LYS A 74 -7.06 12.27 3.81
N ASP A 75 -6.74 12.29 5.10
CA ASP A 75 -5.44 12.82 5.55
C ASP A 75 -4.29 11.98 5.00
N ILE A 76 -4.42 10.66 5.10
CA ILE A 76 -3.39 9.74 4.60
C ILE A 76 -3.28 9.86 3.09
N HIS A 77 -4.42 9.86 2.41
CA HIS A 77 -4.47 9.98 0.96
C HIS A 77 -3.78 11.28 0.49
N ASN A 78 -4.10 12.40 1.13
CA ASN A 78 -3.52 13.69 0.78
C ASN A 78 -2.01 13.73 1.03
N PHE A 79 -1.54 13.11 2.11
CA PHE A 79 -0.11 13.01 2.38
C PHE A 79 0.62 12.29 1.24
N ILE A 80 0.06 11.17 0.79
CA ILE A 80 0.67 10.36 -0.27
C ILE A 80 0.66 11.11 -1.60
N LEU A 81 -0.45 11.77 -1.93
CA LEU A 81 -0.53 12.60 -3.14
C LEU A 81 0.48 13.74 -3.10
N TYR A 82 0.71 14.33 -1.92
CA TYR A 82 1.68 15.40 -1.75
C TYR A 82 3.10 14.95 -2.11
N LEU A 83 3.41 13.66 -1.95
CA LEU A 83 4.70 13.11 -2.36
C LEU A 83 4.84 12.93 -3.88
N GLY A 84 3.80 13.26 -4.64
CA GLY A 84 3.81 13.11 -6.10
C GLY A 84 3.49 11.71 -6.58
N ILE A 85 2.94 10.87 -5.72
CA ILE A 85 2.63 9.47 -6.03
C ILE A 85 1.27 9.38 -6.71
N LYS A 86 1.17 8.52 -7.73
CA LYS A 86 -0.07 8.35 -8.49
C LYS A 86 -1.02 7.39 -7.82
N HIS A 87 -2.26 7.84 -7.62
CA HIS A 87 -3.36 6.99 -7.19
C HIS A 87 -3.89 6.17 -8.37
N ASP A 88 -4.43 4.99 -8.10
CA ASP A 88 -4.90 4.07 -9.14
C ASP A 88 -6.30 4.40 -9.70
N GLY A 89 -6.97 5.40 -9.16
CA GLY A 89 -8.31 5.80 -9.59
C GLY A 89 -9.46 5.08 -8.90
N SER A 90 -9.17 4.15 -7.98
CA SER A 90 -10.19 3.42 -7.23
C SER A 90 -10.69 4.24 -6.03
N ASP A 91 -11.64 3.66 -5.28
CA ASP A 91 -12.14 4.25 -4.04
C ASP A 91 -11.23 3.97 -2.84
N CYS A 92 -10.19 3.18 -3.03
CA CYS A 92 -9.30 2.73 -1.96
C CYS A 92 -7.93 3.39 -2.05
N LEU A 93 -7.16 3.27 -0.97
CA LEU A 93 -5.81 3.83 -0.89
C LEU A 93 -4.82 2.87 -1.56
N VAL A 94 -4.85 2.84 -2.89
CA VAL A 94 -3.95 2.04 -3.72
C VAL A 94 -3.21 2.96 -4.68
N TYR A 95 -1.90 2.78 -4.75
CA TYR A 95 -1.01 3.66 -5.50
C TYR A 95 -0.06 2.85 -6.37
N GLY A 96 0.31 3.41 -7.51
CA GLY A 96 1.21 2.76 -8.45
C GLY A 96 2.56 3.41 -8.56
N PHE A 97 3.54 2.64 -9.00
CA PHE A 97 4.90 3.10 -9.31
C PHE A 97 5.56 3.83 -8.16
N VAL A 98 5.41 3.29 -6.94
CA VAL A 98 5.94 3.89 -5.71
C VAL A 98 7.36 3.41 -5.49
N THR A 99 8.29 4.34 -5.27
CA THR A 99 9.69 4.02 -5.01
C THR A 99 9.90 3.56 -3.57
N LYS A 100 11.00 2.84 -3.32
CA LYS A 100 11.38 2.45 -1.95
C LYS A 100 11.48 3.66 -1.03
N GLU A 101 12.05 4.75 -1.53
CA GLU A 101 12.22 5.97 -0.76
C GLU A 101 10.86 6.51 -0.30
N ASN A 102 9.90 6.57 -1.21
CA ASN A 102 8.56 7.05 -0.87
C ASN A 102 7.82 6.07 0.02
N ILE A 103 8.01 4.76 -0.17
CA ILE A 103 7.43 3.76 0.73
C ILE A 103 7.95 3.96 2.15
N ASN A 104 9.25 4.22 2.32
CA ASN A 104 9.82 4.49 3.63
C ASN A 104 9.19 5.74 4.28
N LYS A 105 8.97 6.80 3.51
CA LYS A 105 8.32 8.01 4.01
C LYS A 105 6.89 7.73 4.46
N ILE A 106 6.17 6.94 3.69
CA ILE A 106 4.79 6.57 4.00
C ILE A 106 4.75 5.67 5.24
N MET A 107 5.63 4.69 5.34
CA MET A 107 5.71 3.80 6.49
C MET A 107 5.99 4.59 7.77
N ASP A 108 6.92 5.54 7.71
CA ASP A 108 7.23 6.40 8.85
C ASP A 108 6.00 7.24 9.25
N TYR A 109 5.32 7.81 8.27
CA TYR A 109 4.11 8.58 8.52
C TYR A 109 3.02 7.73 9.18
N LEU A 110 2.79 6.51 8.68
CA LEU A 110 1.77 5.62 9.22
C LEU A 110 2.11 5.12 10.62
N GLU A 111 3.36 4.79 10.85
CA GLU A 111 3.81 4.29 12.15
C GLU A 111 3.59 5.31 13.24
N ASN A 112 3.69 6.59 12.91
CA ASN A 112 3.50 7.71 13.84
C ASN A 112 2.12 8.35 13.73
N TYR A 113 1.24 7.79 12.90
CA TYR A 113 -0.06 8.37 12.64
C TYR A 113 -0.98 8.21 13.84
N LYS A 114 -1.63 9.32 14.21
CA LYS A 114 -2.66 9.32 15.25
C LYS A 114 -3.96 9.77 14.62
N GLU A 115 -4.99 8.92 14.75
CA GLU A 115 -6.31 9.29 14.29
C GLU A 115 -6.80 10.54 15.01
N LYS A 116 -7.46 11.43 14.27
CA LYS A 116 -8.14 12.56 14.87
C LYS A 116 -9.31 12.02 15.70
N GLN A 117 -9.31 12.32 17.03
CA GLN A 117 -10.43 11.95 17.89
C GLN A 117 -11.61 12.85 17.57
N HIS A 118 -12.70 12.22 17.44
CA HIS A 118 -13.94 12.97 17.29
C HIS A 118 -14.32 13.53 18.64
N ASP A 119 -14.26 14.13 18.92
CA ASP A 119 -14.49 14.43 19.99
C ASP A 119 -15.20 14.89 20.43
N ASN A 120 -14.91 14.76 20.38
CA ASN A 120 -15.04 14.88 20.86
C ASN A 120 -15.45 14.96 21.62
N GLY A 121 -15.45 15.11 21.61
CA GLY A 121 -15.47 15.01 22.18
C GLY A 121 -15.62 14.92 22.94
N SER A 122 -15.47 14.96 22.87
CA SER A 122 -15.35 14.70 23.49
C SER A 122 -15.36 14.74 24.11
N ASN A 123 -15.42 15.01 24.12
CA ASN A 123 -15.09 14.90 24.55
C ASN A 123 -15.08 14.83 24.94
#